data_71f9ed0f69705a91eab342411b0cd589
#
_entry.id   71f9ed0f69705a91eab342411b0cd589
#
_cell.length_a   1.000
_cell.length_b   1.000
_cell.length_c   1.000
_cell.angle_alpha   90.00
_cell.angle_beta   90.00
_cell.angle_gamma   90.00
#
_symmetry.space_group_name_H-M   'P 1'
#
loop_
_entity.id
_entity.type
_entity.pdbx_description
1 polymer ?
#
loop_
_entity_poly.entity_id
_entity_poly.type
_entity_poly.pdbx_seq_one_letter_code
_entity_poly.pdbx_strand_id
1 'polypeptide(L)'
;MLKALLIFLFAIFPMIANAASLLMVREDNCMWCEVWDREIGPIYPKTKEGQFAPLIHVDLAQSIDDSRIENPVVYTPTFVLVENGLEIARIEGYPGEDFFWTLLEEILSKHTEYKDINE
;
A
#
# COMPACT_ATOMS: atom_id res chain seq x y z
N MET A 1 -29.15 -27.07 -44.22
CA MET A 1 -29.46 -26.13 -43.17
C MET A 1 -28.17 -25.82 -42.38
N LEU A 2 -27.55 -24.68 -42.64
CA LEU A 2 -26.39 -24.21 -41.87
C LEU A 2 -26.92 -23.65 -40.54
N LYS A 3 -26.65 -24.36 -39.43
CA LYS A 3 -26.76 -23.75 -38.10
C LYS A 3 -25.55 -22.88 -37.88
N ALA A 4 -25.72 -21.57 -37.93
CA ALA A 4 -24.67 -20.64 -37.53
C ALA A 4 -24.39 -20.82 -36.03
N LEU A 5 -23.24 -21.44 -35.73
CA LEU A 5 -22.74 -21.51 -34.34
C LEU A 5 -22.18 -20.13 -33.99
N LEU A 6 -22.97 -19.35 -33.30
CA LEU A 6 -22.52 -18.08 -32.71
C LEU A 6 -21.55 -18.43 -31.59
N ILE A 7 -20.26 -18.44 -31.91
CA ILE A 7 -19.20 -18.52 -30.94
C ILE A 7 -19.15 -17.11 -30.27
N PHE A 8 -19.75 -17.00 -29.10
CA PHE A 8 -19.58 -15.83 -28.24
C PHE A 8 -18.15 -15.87 -27.76
N LEU A 9 -17.28 -15.12 -28.44
CA LEU A 9 -15.91 -14.91 -27.97
C LEU A 9 -16.00 -13.98 -26.76
N PHE A 10 -16.06 -14.57 -25.58
CA PHE A 10 -15.89 -13.81 -24.32
C PHE A 10 -14.46 -13.27 -24.33
N ALA A 11 -14.29 -12.01 -24.70
CA ALA A 11 -13.03 -11.31 -24.54
C ALA A 11 -12.78 -11.18 -23.05
N ILE A 12 -11.94 -12.05 -22.50
CA ILE A 12 -11.42 -11.92 -21.14
C ILE A 12 -10.48 -10.72 -21.16
N PHE A 13 -11.01 -9.54 -20.83
CA PHE A 13 -10.17 -8.39 -20.54
C PHE A 13 -9.43 -8.68 -19.24
N PRO A 14 -8.09 -8.71 -19.24
CA PRO A 14 -7.36 -8.75 -17.99
C PRO A 14 -7.69 -7.46 -17.22
N MET A 15 -8.44 -7.58 -16.13
CA MET A 15 -8.54 -6.49 -15.18
C MET A 15 -7.15 -6.29 -14.59
N ILE A 16 -6.48 -5.21 -14.99
CA ILE A 16 -5.24 -4.78 -14.34
C ILE A 16 -5.65 -4.26 -12.97
N ALA A 17 -5.70 -5.17 -11.98
CA ALA A 17 -5.85 -4.78 -10.60
C ALA A 17 -4.58 -4.01 -10.21
N ASN A 18 -4.76 -2.80 -9.67
CA ASN A 18 -3.65 -2.07 -9.10
C ASN A 18 -3.06 -2.88 -7.94
N ALA A 19 -1.80 -3.29 -8.07
CA ALA A 19 -1.11 -4.19 -7.14
C ALA A 19 -0.27 -3.46 -6.11
N ALA A 20 -0.61 -2.22 -5.76
CA ALA A 20 0.05 -1.46 -4.71
C ALA A 20 -0.49 -1.85 -3.34
N SER A 21 0.41 -1.92 -2.36
CA SER A 21 0.11 -2.13 -0.94
C SER A 21 1.01 -1.25 -0.09
N LEU A 22 0.52 -0.86 1.08
CA LEU A 22 1.34 -0.18 2.08
C LEU A 22 1.56 -1.16 3.24
N LEU A 23 2.80 -1.62 3.41
CA LEU A 23 3.17 -2.44 4.54
C LEU A 23 3.47 -1.54 5.73
N MET A 24 2.81 -1.75 6.84
CA MET A 24 3.17 -1.13 8.11
C MET A 24 3.97 -2.12 8.94
N VAL A 25 5.28 -1.91 8.97
CA VAL A 25 6.18 -2.71 9.81
C VAL A 25 6.11 -2.17 11.23
N ARG A 26 5.74 -3.02 12.16
CA ARG A 26 5.46 -2.67 13.54
C ARG A 26 6.01 -3.71 14.50
N GLU A 27 6.02 -3.38 15.76
CA GLU A 27 6.41 -4.30 16.84
C GLU A 27 5.58 -4.04 18.10
N ASP A 28 5.61 -4.98 19.03
CA ASP A 28 4.98 -4.80 20.33
C ASP A 28 5.67 -3.65 21.10
N ASN A 29 4.91 -2.93 21.93
CA ASN A 29 5.37 -1.79 22.69
C ASN A 29 5.92 -0.60 21.85
N CYS A 30 5.47 -0.50 20.61
CA CYS A 30 5.79 0.63 19.75
C CYS A 30 4.80 1.77 20.00
N MET A 31 5.22 2.80 20.73
CA MET A 31 4.38 3.95 21.07
C MET A 31 3.86 4.67 19.82
N TRP A 32 4.71 4.91 18.84
CA TRP A 32 4.33 5.61 17.63
C TRP A 32 3.44 4.77 16.69
N CYS A 33 3.55 3.45 16.74
CA CYS A 33 2.60 2.56 16.07
C CYS A 33 1.19 2.72 16.67
N GLU A 34 1.09 2.79 17.99
CA GLU A 34 -0.19 2.99 18.68
C GLU A 34 -0.78 4.39 18.41
N VAL A 35 0.05 5.41 18.34
CA VAL A 35 -0.40 6.77 17.96
C VAL A 35 -0.97 6.76 16.54
N TRP A 36 -0.27 6.17 15.60
CA TRP A 36 -0.76 6.02 14.24
C TRP A 36 -2.08 5.23 14.19
N ASP A 37 -2.18 4.14 14.94
CA ASP A 37 -3.40 3.31 15.00
C ASP A 37 -4.62 4.13 15.46
N ARG A 38 -4.43 5.07 16.38
CA ARG A 38 -5.50 5.94 16.86
C ARG A 38 -5.86 7.06 15.89
N GLU A 39 -4.84 7.71 15.32
CA GLU A 39 -5.04 8.92 14.51
C GLU A 39 -5.39 8.61 13.06
N ILE A 40 -4.78 7.60 12.48
CA ILE A 40 -4.89 7.27 11.05
C ILE A 40 -5.62 5.95 10.81
N GLY A 41 -5.37 4.95 11.64
CA GLY A 41 -5.86 3.58 11.44
C GLY A 41 -7.34 3.49 11.08
N PRO A 42 -8.27 4.14 11.82
CA PRO A 42 -9.70 4.03 11.54
C PRO A 42 -10.13 4.66 10.22
N ILE A 43 -9.42 5.67 9.75
CA ILE A 43 -9.78 6.40 8.53
C ILE A 43 -9.02 5.91 7.29
N TYR A 44 -7.84 5.32 7.46
CA TYR A 44 -6.99 4.91 6.34
C TYR A 44 -7.74 4.11 5.25
N PRO A 45 -8.48 3.03 5.57
CA PRO A 45 -9.15 2.23 4.55
C PRO A 45 -10.29 2.97 3.82
N LYS A 46 -10.75 4.09 4.39
CA LYS A 46 -11.83 4.91 3.81
C LYS A 46 -11.30 6.00 2.90
N THR A 47 -10.00 6.22 2.89
CA THR A 47 -9.35 7.24 2.05
C THR A 47 -9.06 6.70 0.66
N LYS A 48 -8.83 7.58 -0.30
CA LYS A 48 -8.39 7.20 -1.65
C LYS A 48 -7.05 6.50 -1.62
N GLU A 49 -6.13 7.00 -0.78
CA GLU A 49 -4.81 6.44 -0.57
C GLU A 49 -4.90 5.00 -0.05
N GLY A 50 -5.73 4.78 0.97
CA GLY A 50 -5.94 3.46 1.55
C GLY A 50 -6.66 2.47 0.64
N GLN A 51 -7.50 2.96 -0.26
CA GLN A 51 -8.14 2.13 -1.28
C GLN A 51 -7.18 1.78 -2.41
N PHE A 52 -6.31 2.71 -2.77
CA PHE A 52 -5.28 2.50 -3.78
C PHE A 52 -4.18 1.57 -3.30
N ALA A 53 -3.70 1.78 -2.08
CA ALA A 53 -2.65 1.00 -1.43
C ALA A 53 -3.15 0.47 -0.08
N PRO A 54 -3.90 -0.64 -0.06
CA PRO A 54 -4.39 -1.24 1.18
C PRO A 54 -3.28 -1.51 2.18
N LEU A 55 -3.57 -1.31 3.46
CA LEU A 55 -2.61 -1.51 4.54
C LEU A 55 -2.46 -2.99 4.87
N ILE A 56 -1.21 -3.43 5.02
CA ILE A 56 -0.85 -4.76 5.48
C ILE A 56 0.08 -4.62 6.67
N HIS A 57 -0.29 -5.18 7.82
CA HIS A 57 0.57 -5.21 8.99
C HIS A 57 1.65 -6.29 8.85
N VAL A 58 2.89 -5.92 9.16
CA VAL A 58 4.03 -6.84 9.18
C VAL A 58 4.76 -6.66 10.51
N ASP A 59 4.98 -7.74 11.24
CA ASP A 59 5.80 -7.70 12.44
C ASP A 59 7.28 -7.48 12.08
N LEU A 60 7.98 -6.67 12.87
CA LEU A 60 9.39 -6.35 12.62
C LEU A 60 10.27 -7.60 12.50
N ALA A 61 10.05 -8.59 13.36
CA ALA A 61 10.82 -9.84 13.31
C ALA A 61 10.58 -10.62 12.01
N GLN A 62 9.36 -10.57 11.48
CA GLN A 62 9.00 -11.23 10.22
C GLN A 62 9.45 -10.44 9.00
N SER A 63 9.69 -9.14 9.14
CA SER A 63 10.10 -8.26 8.03
C SER A 63 11.44 -8.67 7.42
N ILE A 64 12.31 -9.32 8.20
CA ILE A 64 13.64 -9.77 7.76
C ILE A 64 13.53 -10.78 6.62
N ASP A 65 12.52 -11.65 6.67
CA ASP A 65 12.29 -12.71 5.67
C ASP A 65 11.23 -12.34 4.64
N ASP A 66 10.73 -11.11 4.68
CA ASP A 66 9.72 -10.64 3.74
C ASP A 66 10.36 -10.21 2.42
N SER A 67 10.13 -11.02 1.39
CA SER A 67 10.73 -10.80 0.06
C SER A 67 10.29 -9.50 -0.63
N ARG A 68 9.23 -8.85 -0.14
CA ARG A 68 8.75 -7.57 -0.67
C ARG A 68 9.60 -6.40 -0.19
N ILE A 69 10.28 -6.54 0.95
CA ILE A 69 11.09 -5.50 1.60
C ILE A 69 12.53 -5.63 1.11
N GLU A 70 13.04 -4.59 0.45
CA GLU A 70 14.35 -4.60 -0.17
C GLU A 70 15.48 -4.42 0.84
N ASN A 71 15.31 -3.46 1.75
CA ASN A 71 16.32 -3.14 2.77
C ASN A 71 15.79 -3.42 4.18
N PRO A 72 16.66 -3.82 5.12
CA PRO A 72 16.23 -4.04 6.50
C PRO A 72 15.47 -2.84 7.10
N VAL A 73 14.40 -3.14 7.82
CA VAL A 73 13.65 -2.13 8.57
C VAL A 73 14.30 -1.98 9.95
N VAL A 74 14.61 -0.76 10.34
CA VAL A 74 15.28 -0.44 11.60
C VAL A 74 14.34 0.25 12.58
N TYR A 75 13.46 1.11 12.08
CA TYR A 75 12.54 1.89 12.90
C TYR A 75 11.11 1.38 12.80
N THR A 76 10.35 1.49 13.88
CA THR A 76 8.92 1.22 13.86
C THR A 76 8.11 2.44 14.32
N PRO A 77 7.00 2.74 13.64
CA PRO A 77 6.56 2.10 12.40
C PRO A 77 7.43 2.50 11.20
N THR A 78 7.57 1.60 10.22
CA THR A 78 8.04 1.94 8.88
C THR A 78 6.97 1.53 7.89
N PHE A 79 6.61 2.44 7.01
CA PHE A 79 5.61 2.20 5.97
C PHE A 79 6.33 1.94 4.65
N VAL A 80 6.20 0.73 4.14
CA VAL A 80 6.86 0.29 2.92
C VAL A 80 5.83 0.23 1.80
N LEU A 81 5.98 1.09 0.81
CA LEU A 81 5.15 1.05 -0.38
C LEU A 81 5.65 -0.03 -1.32
N VAL A 82 4.79 -0.97 -1.61
CA VAL A 82 5.05 -2.13 -2.45
C VAL A 82 4.15 -2.09 -3.67
N GLU A 83 4.72 -2.30 -4.85
CA GLU A 83 3.97 -2.47 -6.09
C GLU A 83 4.50 -3.69 -6.83
N ASN A 84 3.58 -4.56 -7.26
CA ASN A 84 3.94 -5.82 -7.92
C ASN A 84 4.91 -6.70 -7.10
N GLY A 85 4.74 -6.69 -5.79
CA GLY A 85 5.51 -7.51 -4.86
C GLY A 85 6.90 -6.98 -4.51
N LEU A 86 7.25 -5.75 -4.91
CA LEU A 86 8.56 -5.14 -4.64
C LEU A 86 8.42 -3.75 -4.01
N GLU A 87 9.28 -3.50 -3.03
CA GLU A 87 9.41 -2.17 -2.41
C GLU A 87 9.82 -1.12 -3.45
N ILE A 88 9.10 -0.01 -3.49
CA ILE A 88 9.40 1.13 -4.37
C ILE A 88 9.67 2.42 -3.61
N ALA A 89 9.21 2.55 -2.37
CA ALA A 89 9.45 3.70 -1.51
C ALA A 89 9.14 3.33 -0.06
N ARG A 90 9.53 4.15 0.90
CA ARG A 90 9.17 3.97 2.31
C ARG A 90 9.10 5.29 3.07
N ILE A 91 8.36 5.27 4.15
CA ILE A 91 8.31 6.31 5.16
C ILE A 91 8.80 5.69 6.47
N GLU A 92 9.90 6.18 7.01
CA GLU A 92 10.45 5.70 8.28
C GLU A 92 9.92 6.54 9.44
N GLY A 93 9.29 5.89 10.40
CA GLY A 93 8.66 6.54 11.53
C GLY A 93 7.28 7.12 11.23
N TYR A 94 6.69 7.74 12.26
CA TYR A 94 5.40 8.44 12.14
C TYR A 94 5.58 9.90 12.56
N PRO A 95 5.63 10.82 11.61
CA PRO A 95 5.92 12.24 11.89
C PRO A 95 4.71 13.07 12.30
N GLY A 96 3.58 12.43 12.55
CA GLY A 96 2.30 13.08 12.82
C GLY A 96 1.37 13.03 11.61
N GLU A 97 0.10 13.34 11.85
CA GLU A 97 -0.98 13.15 10.90
C GLU A 97 -0.75 13.92 9.59
N ASP A 98 -0.49 15.23 9.69
CA ASP A 98 -0.36 16.09 8.49
C ASP A 98 0.83 15.67 7.62
N PHE A 99 1.98 15.42 8.23
CA PHE A 99 3.17 14.98 7.50
C PHE A 99 3.03 13.58 6.93
N PHE A 100 2.34 12.70 7.64
CA PHE A 100 2.10 11.34 7.12
C PHE A 100 1.35 11.38 5.80
N TRP A 101 0.24 12.10 5.74
CA TRP A 101 -0.54 12.20 4.51
C TRP A 101 0.23 12.86 3.38
N THR A 102 0.95 13.94 3.68
CA THR A 102 1.79 14.63 2.69
C THR A 102 2.86 13.72 2.11
N LEU A 103 3.58 12.99 2.95
CA LEU A 103 4.61 12.05 2.51
C LEU A 103 4.02 10.87 1.75
N LEU A 104 2.89 10.34 2.20
CA LEU A 104 2.21 9.24 1.51
C LEU A 104 1.76 9.65 0.10
N GLU A 105 1.12 10.80 -0.02
CA GLU A 105 0.70 11.33 -1.33
C GLU A 105 1.90 11.56 -2.25
N GLU A 106 2.99 12.07 -1.71
CA GLU A 106 4.22 12.29 -2.47
C GLU A 106 4.78 10.98 -3.04
N ILE A 107 4.94 9.94 -2.20
CA ILE A 107 5.49 8.67 -2.68
C ILE A 107 4.52 7.93 -3.62
N LEU A 108 3.22 8.03 -3.38
CA LEU A 108 2.22 7.44 -4.27
C LEU A 108 2.23 8.12 -5.65
N SER A 109 2.21 9.45 -5.68
CA SER A 109 2.18 10.21 -6.93
C SER A 109 3.47 10.08 -7.73
N LYS A 110 4.60 9.99 -7.05
CA LYS A 110 5.93 9.93 -7.66
C LYS A 110 6.28 8.55 -8.20
N HIS A 111 5.85 7.48 -7.52
CA HIS A 111 6.30 6.11 -7.80
C HIS A 111 5.22 5.20 -8.37
N THR A 112 3.95 5.63 -8.38
CA THR A 112 2.83 4.85 -8.90
C THR A 112 1.97 5.67 -9.85
N GLU A 113 0.91 5.06 -10.36
CA GLU A 113 -0.09 5.75 -11.18
C GLU A 113 -1.15 6.50 -10.34
N TYR A 114 -0.99 6.55 -9.02
CA TYR A 114 -1.90 7.31 -8.16
C TYR A 114 -1.96 8.78 -8.57
N LYS A 115 -3.18 9.30 -8.70
CA LYS A 115 -3.44 10.72 -8.92
C LYS A 115 -4.44 11.21 -7.88
N ASP A 116 -4.08 12.30 -7.22
CA ASP A 116 -5.08 13.05 -6.48
C ASP A 116 -5.99 13.77 -7.49
N ILE A 117 -7.31 13.60 -7.31
CA ILE A 117 -8.29 14.23 -8.22
C ILE A 117 -8.34 15.75 -8.11
N ASN A 118 -7.55 16.34 -7.23
CA ASN A 118 -7.44 17.79 -7.07
C ASN A 118 -6.24 18.41 -7.83
N GLU A 119 -5.52 17.59 -8.57
CA GLU A 119 -4.46 18.06 -9.48
C GLU A 119 -4.97 18.26 -10.91
#